data_98551da24177bb324fcb450eb820acfe
#
_entry.id   98551da24177bb324fcb450eb820acfe
#
_cell.length_a   1.000
_cell.length_b   1.000
_cell.length_c   1.000
_cell.angle_alpha   90.00
_cell.angle_beta   90.00
_cell.angle_gamma   90.00
#
_symmetry.space_group_name_H-M   'P 1'
#
loop_
_entity.id
_entity.type
_entity.pdbx_description
1 polymer ?
#
loop_
_entity_poly.entity_id
_entity_poly.type
_entity_poly.pdbx_seq_one_letter_code
_entity_poly.pdbx_strand_id
1 'polypeptide(L)'
;TYIMEFQQIIAICIFLIVMAAIITEKVNRSVAAVGGALLMIIFNILTLDEGLSHIDFNTIGVLVGMMLFVAVVKNSGLFEYIAIWTAKKAKGDPWKIMICFAIITAILSAVLDNVTTVLLIGPMTIVITQILGLNPVPFLITQILASNIGGTATLIGDPPNIMIGSAANLSFMDFVINLGPAVIVILAITIICFRFIYGKELVVNERAKNAILKLDEKKSVKDKPLLIKSLILIAFILFGFMFHSTIHIDSSVVALTGASIMLLIGKQDVDEIMAGIEWSTILFFMGLFVVVGGLVEVGIINKLAQALIGLTEGHLVFTMLLILWLSAIVSSFLDNIPFVATLIPLILTMQAEGIDVMPLWWATSLGACLGGNGTLIGASANVVLAGIGNKHGHPI
;
A
#
# COMPACT_ATOMS: atom_id res chain seq x y z
N THR A 1 -17.23 -29.43 -23.18
CA THR A 1 -17.58 -28.00 -23.45
C THR A 1 -18.61 -27.51 -22.43
N TYR A 2 -19.78 -28.13 -22.27
CA TYR A 2 -20.84 -27.69 -21.32
C TYR A 2 -20.41 -27.64 -19.85
N ILE A 3 -19.63 -28.61 -19.38
CA ILE A 3 -19.15 -28.65 -17.98
C ILE A 3 -18.18 -27.48 -17.75
N MET A 4 -17.31 -27.20 -18.71
CA MET A 4 -16.34 -26.10 -18.60
C MET A 4 -17.02 -24.72 -18.61
N GLU A 5 -18.05 -24.55 -19.44
CA GLU A 5 -18.86 -23.30 -19.46
C GLU A 5 -19.61 -23.12 -18.14
N PHE A 6 -20.14 -24.19 -17.56
CA PHE A 6 -20.81 -24.12 -16.26
C PHE A 6 -19.86 -23.77 -15.13
N GLN A 7 -18.67 -24.35 -15.08
CA GLN A 7 -17.64 -24.00 -14.09
C GLN A 7 -17.18 -22.53 -14.24
N GLN A 8 -17.05 -22.03 -15.47
CA GLN A 8 -16.73 -20.63 -15.71
C GLN A 8 -17.81 -19.69 -15.15
N ILE A 9 -19.08 -20.02 -15.34
CA ILE A 9 -20.20 -19.22 -14.80
C ILE A 9 -20.18 -19.22 -13.28
N ILE A 10 -19.97 -20.37 -12.63
CA ILE A 10 -19.87 -20.45 -11.17
C ILE A 10 -18.69 -19.63 -10.66
N ALA A 11 -17.53 -19.75 -11.29
CA ALA A 11 -16.33 -19.00 -10.90
C ALA A 11 -16.54 -17.49 -11.03
N ILE A 12 -17.16 -17.03 -12.11
CA ILE A 12 -17.52 -15.61 -12.30
C ILE A 12 -18.50 -15.17 -11.22
N CYS A 13 -19.53 -15.96 -10.92
CA CYS A 13 -20.51 -15.62 -9.89
C CYS A 13 -19.86 -15.49 -8.51
N ILE A 14 -18.98 -16.43 -8.13
CA ILE A 14 -18.25 -16.38 -6.85
C ILE A 14 -17.37 -15.13 -6.82
N PHE A 15 -16.61 -14.85 -7.87
CA PHE A 15 -15.76 -13.66 -7.97
C PHE A 15 -16.58 -12.37 -7.82
N LEU A 16 -17.69 -12.24 -8.53
CA LEU A 16 -18.55 -11.05 -8.47
C LEU A 16 -19.20 -10.87 -7.09
N ILE A 17 -19.59 -11.95 -6.43
CA ILE A 17 -20.13 -11.90 -5.06
C ILE A 17 -19.06 -11.43 -4.08
N VAL A 18 -17.83 -11.94 -4.20
CA VAL A 18 -16.71 -11.52 -3.36
C VAL A 18 -16.40 -10.04 -3.59
N MET A 19 -16.34 -9.59 -4.85
CA MET A 19 -16.11 -8.17 -5.18
C MET A 19 -17.22 -7.27 -4.64
N ALA A 20 -18.48 -7.68 -4.79
CA ALA A 20 -19.62 -6.93 -4.25
C ALA A 20 -19.57 -6.83 -2.72
N ALA A 21 -19.17 -7.91 -2.03
CA ALA A 21 -19.01 -7.91 -0.58
C ALA A 21 -17.87 -6.96 -0.15
N ILE A 22 -16.77 -6.93 -0.87
CA ILE A 22 -15.64 -6.02 -0.61
C ILE A 22 -16.06 -4.55 -0.83
N ILE A 23 -16.71 -4.25 -1.95
CA ILE A 23 -17.13 -2.87 -2.31
C ILE A 23 -18.15 -2.32 -1.34
N THR A 24 -19.10 -3.14 -0.90
CA THR A 24 -20.17 -2.70 0.00
C THR A 24 -19.75 -2.58 1.46
N GLU A 25 -18.61 -3.13 1.81
CA GLU A 25 -18.06 -3.17 3.19
C GLU A 25 -19.03 -3.74 4.26
N LYS A 26 -20.14 -4.36 3.82
CA LYS A 26 -21.12 -4.98 4.73
C LYS A 26 -20.61 -6.26 5.38
N VAL A 27 -19.67 -6.92 4.74
CA VAL A 27 -19.00 -8.12 5.21
C VAL A 27 -17.51 -7.81 5.31
N ASN A 28 -16.86 -8.30 6.35
CA ASN A 28 -15.41 -8.16 6.47
C ASN A 28 -14.72 -8.76 5.23
N ARG A 29 -13.83 -7.98 4.62
CA ARG A 29 -13.16 -8.36 3.36
C ARG A 29 -12.39 -9.68 3.45
N SER A 30 -11.80 -9.99 4.60
CA SER A 30 -11.10 -11.27 4.79
C SER A 30 -12.06 -12.45 4.81
N VAL A 31 -13.23 -12.30 5.45
CA VAL A 31 -14.28 -13.31 5.47
C VAL A 31 -14.84 -13.53 4.07
N ALA A 32 -15.09 -12.47 3.32
CA ALA A 32 -15.56 -12.55 1.94
C ALA A 32 -14.55 -13.28 1.03
N ALA A 33 -13.28 -12.92 1.11
CA ALA A 33 -12.21 -13.52 0.29
C ALA A 33 -11.99 -15.00 0.64
N VAL A 34 -11.86 -15.34 1.91
CA VAL A 34 -11.70 -16.73 2.37
C VAL A 34 -12.93 -17.55 2.08
N GLY A 35 -14.13 -16.99 2.29
CA GLY A 35 -15.38 -17.64 1.93
C GLY A 35 -15.48 -17.93 0.44
N GLY A 36 -15.13 -16.98 -0.41
CA GLY A 36 -15.05 -17.17 -1.86
C GLY A 36 -14.03 -18.23 -2.27
N ALA A 37 -12.86 -18.26 -1.64
CA ALA A 37 -11.85 -19.28 -1.86
C ALA A 37 -12.38 -20.69 -1.54
N LEU A 38 -13.06 -20.84 -0.41
CA LEU A 38 -13.67 -22.11 -0.01
C LEU A 38 -14.78 -22.52 -0.98
N LEU A 39 -15.60 -21.58 -1.45
CA LEU A 39 -16.63 -21.87 -2.47
C LEU A 39 -16.02 -22.34 -3.79
N MET A 40 -14.88 -21.78 -4.22
CA MET A 40 -14.15 -22.25 -5.40
C MET A 40 -13.74 -23.73 -5.25
N ILE A 41 -13.31 -24.13 -4.06
CA ILE A 41 -12.93 -25.52 -3.77
C ILE A 41 -14.17 -26.42 -3.67
N ILE A 42 -15.20 -26.00 -2.96
CA ILE A 42 -16.43 -26.78 -2.76
C ILE A 42 -17.14 -27.08 -4.09
N PHE A 43 -17.15 -26.10 -5.01
CA PHE A 43 -17.73 -26.27 -6.34
C PHE A 43 -16.77 -26.93 -7.35
N ASN A 44 -15.64 -27.48 -6.91
CA ASN A 44 -14.64 -28.13 -7.75
C ASN A 44 -14.11 -27.25 -8.91
N ILE A 45 -14.03 -25.94 -8.69
CA ILE A 45 -13.39 -25.04 -9.63
C ILE A 45 -11.87 -25.26 -9.61
N LEU A 46 -11.33 -25.45 -8.41
CA LEU A 46 -9.94 -25.85 -8.16
C LEU A 46 -9.85 -26.76 -6.95
N THR A 47 -8.79 -27.52 -6.86
CA THR A 47 -8.45 -28.33 -5.68
C THR A 47 -7.78 -27.46 -4.61
N LEU A 48 -7.66 -28.01 -3.39
CA LEU A 48 -6.93 -27.30 -2.33
C LEU A 48 -5.47 -27.03 -2.71
N ASP A 49 -4.81 -28.03 -3.30
CA ASP A 49 -3.40 -27.87 -3.71
C ASP A 49 -3.24 -26.82 -4.81
N GLU A 50 -4.12 -26.82 -5.79
CA GLU A 50 -4.16 -25.76 -6.81
C GLU A 50 -4.41 -24.38 -6.17
N GLY A 51 -5.37 -24.27 -5.26
CA GLY A 51 -5.65 -23.05 -4.52
C GLY A 51 -4.44 -22.53 -3.77
N LEU A 52 -3.75 -23.38 -3.03
CA LEU A 52 -2.54 -23.03 -2.30
C LEU A 52 -1.39 -22.62 -3.24
N SER A 53 -1.30 -23.23 -4.42
CA SER A 53 -0.29 -22.87 -5.42
C SER A 53 -0.46 -21.47 -6.01
N HIS A 54 -1.68 -20.91 -5.99
CA HIS A 54 -1.97 -19.55 -6.42
C HIS A 54 -1.64 -18.48 -5.37
N ILE A 55 -1.42 -18.89 -4.11
CA ILE A 55 -1.03 -17.96 -3.06
C ILE A 55 0.42 -17.53 -3.29
N ASP A 56 0.63 -16.24 -3.45
CA ASP A 56 1.98 -15.66 -3.54
C ASP A 56 2.56 -15.48 -2.13
N PHE A 57 3.29 -16.49 -1.68
CA PHE A 57 3.93 -16.49 -0.36
C PHE A 57 5.05 -15.47 -0.24
N ASN A 58 5.65 -15.02 -1.34
CA ASN A 58 6.62 -13.92 -1.28
C ASN A 58 5.93 -12.61 -0.89
N THR A 59 4.79 -12.29 -1.49
CA THR A 59 3.98 -11.14 -1.08
C THR A 59 3.56 -11.25 0.39
N ILE A 60 3.04 -12.40 0.81
CA ILE A 60 2.64 -12.63 2.21
C ILE A 60 3.83 -12.47 3.16
N GLY A 61 4.99 -13.01 2.82
CA GLY A 61 6.20 -12.89 3.63
C GLY A 61 6.70 -11.45 3.79
N VAL A 62 6.64 -10.65 2.74
CA VAL A 62 6.98 -9.21 2.82
C VAL A 62 6.01 -8.48 3.73
N LEU A 63 4.71 -8.70 3.57
CA LEU A 63 3.68 -8.06 4.39
C LEU A 63 3.85 -8.41 5.87
N VAL A 64 3.95 -9.69 6.19
CA VAL A 64 4.13 -10.16 7.58
C VAL A 64 5.43 -9.64 8.16
N GLY A 65 6.54 -9.76 7.43
CA GLY A 65 7.84 -9.29 7.89
C GLY A 65 7.87 -7.80 8.19
N MET A 66 7.33 -6.97 7.30
CA MET A 66 7.27 -5.52 7.49
C MET A 66 6.32 -5.13 8.61
N MET A 67 5.16 -5.78 8.74
CA MET A 67 4.22 -5.53 9.84
C MET A 67 4.87 -5.82 11.19
N LEU A 68 5.55 -6.96 11.34
CA LEU A 68 6.28 -7.32 12.56
C LEU A 68 7.40 -6.31 12.87
N PHE A 69 8.19 -5.97 11.88
CA PHE A 69 9.29 -5.03 12.02
C PHE A 69 8.82 -3.67 12.52
N VAL A 70 7.82 -3.08 11.85
CA VAL A 70 7.28 -1.77 12.19
C VAL A 70 6.54 -1.79 13.52
N ALA A 71 5.88 -2.89 13.88
CA ALA A 71 5.22 -3.04 15.17
C ALA A 71 6.20 -2.90 16.35
N VAL A 72 7.44 -3.35 16.18
CA VAL A 72 8.50 -3.14 17.19
C VAL A 72 9.05 -1.71 17.12
N VAL A 73 9.34 -1.21 15.93
CA VAL A 73 9.92 0.13 15.72
C VAL A 73 9.05 1.21 16.31
N LYS A 74 7.73 1.13 16.16
CA LYS A 74 6.80 2.15 16.69
C LYS A 74 6.89 2.33 18.21
N ASN A 75 7.28 1.28 18.94
CA ASN A 75 7.41 1.33 20.39
C ASN A 75 8.62 2.15 20.87
N SER A 76 9.53 2.50 19.97
CA SER A 76 10.67 3.38 20.27
C SER A 76 10.31 4.86 20.40
N GLY A 77 9.16 5.28 19.85
CA GLY A 77 8.77 6.69 19.74
C GLY A 77 9.38 7.42 18.54
N LEU A 78 9.91 6.69 17.57
CA LEU A 78 10.57 7.26 16.38
C LEU A 78 9.64 8.18 15.57
N PHE A 79 8.40 7.76 15.36
CA PHE A 79 7.47 8.48 14.49
C PHE A 79 6.96 9.76 15.13
N GLU A 80 6.70 9.76 16.43
CA GLU A 80 6.37 10.94 17.21
C GLU A 80 7.54 11.94 17.22
N TYR A 81 8.77 11.43 17.37
CA TYR A 81 9.98 12.23 17.28
C TYR A 81 10.09 12.93 15.93
N ILE A 82 9.91 12.18 14.83
CA ILE A 82 9.98 12.72 13.46
C ILE A 82 8.92 13.81 13.26
N ALA A 83 7.68 13.59 13.70
CA ALA A 83 6.60 14.56 13.55
C ALA A 83 6.89 15.88 14.28
N ILE A 84 7.31 15.82 15.53
CA ILE A 84 7.63 17.00 16.34
C ILE A 84 8.87 17.72 15.79
N TRP A 85 9.91 16.98 15.49
CA TRP A 85 11.12 17.54 14.90
C TRP A 85 10.84 18.28 13.59
N THR A 86 10.00 17.71 12.73
CA THR A 86 9.58 18.31 11.47
C THR A 86 8.80 19.60 11.68
N ALA A 87 7.84 19.61 12.59
CA ALA A 87 7.05 20.79 12.92
C ALA A 87 7.93 21.92 13.45
N LYS A 88 8.92 21.60 14.29
CA LYS A 88 9.91 22.56 14.79
C LYS A 88 10.83 23.09 13.70
N LYS A 89 11.31 22.24 12.81
CA LYS A 89 12.12 22.65 11.64
C LYS A 89 11.38 23.60 10.73
N ALA A 90 10.09 23.41 10.57
CA ALA A 90 9.19 24.31 9.86
C ALA A 90 8.87 25.61 10.62
N LYS A 91 9.44 25.79 11.83
CA LYS A 91 9.25 26.98 12.69
C LYS A 91 7.79 27.31 13.02
N GLY A 92 6.96 26.29 13.08
CA GLY A 92 5.51 26.46 13.33
C GLY A 92 4.73 27.11 12.18
N ASP A 93 5.36 27.35 11.03
CA ASP A 93 4.67 27.86 9.84
C ASP A 93 3.76 26.79 9.26
N PRO A 94 2.44 26.99 9.19
CA PRO A 94 1.49 25.94 8.84
C PRO A 94 1.67 25.42 7.41
N TRP A 95 2.01 26.28 6.45
CA TRP A 95 2.27 25.86 5.08
C TRP A 95 3.54 24.98 5.00
N LYS A 96 4.60 25.40 5.65
CA LYS A 96 5.84 24.60 5.71
C LYS A 96 5.64 23.28 6.42
N ILE A 97 4.84 23.26 7.50
CA ILE A 97 4.46 22.01 8.18
C ILE A 97 3.71 21.09 7.21
N MET A 98 2.72 21.62 6.48
CA MET A 98 1.96 20.83 5.51
C MET A 98 2.85 20.21 4.44
N ILE A 99 3.75 21.00 3.83
CA ILE A 99 4.72 20.49 2.84
C ILE A 99 5.63 19.42 3.46
N CYS A 100 6.23 19.71 4.61
CA CYS A 100 7.16 18.79 5.25
C CYS A 100 6.46 17.50 5.67
N PHE A 101 5.24 17.58 6.18
CA PHE A 101 4.46 16.39 6.53
C PHE A 101 4.07 15.59 5.30
N ALA A 102 3.71 16.23 4.19
CA ALA A 102 3.46 15.54 2.94
C ALA A 102 4.71 14.81 2.43
N ILE A 103 5.86 15.47 2.42
CA ILE A 103 7.13 14.87 1.97
C ILE A 103 7.54 13.71 2.89
N ILE A 104 7.47 13.88 4.20
CA ILE A 104 7.82 12.83 5.14
C ILE A 104 6.86 11.65 5.04
N THR A 105 5.56 11.91 4.90
CA THR A 105 4.56 10.87 4.68
C THR A 105 4.86 10.08 3.41
N ALA A 106 5.23 10.75 2.32
CA ALA A 106 5.62 10.10 1.07
C ALA A 106 6.88 9.23 1.25
N ILE A 107 7.91 9.74 1.92
CA ILE A 107 9.16 9.00 2.18
C ILE A 107 8.89 7.78 3.07
N LEU A 108 8.17 7.96 4.16
CA LEU A 108 7.84 6.86 5.07
C LEU A 108 6.99 5.80 4.36
N SER A 109 6.03 6.22 3.55
CA SER A 109 5.19 5.32 2.75
C SER A 109 6.00 4.53 1.72
N ALA A 110 7.03 5.11 1.14
CA ALA A 110 7.94 4.42 0.23
C ALA A 110 8.77 3.33 0.95
N VAL A 111 8.97 3.46 2.25
CA VAL A 111 9.83 2.56 3.05
C VAL A 111 9.04 1.56 3.88
N LEU A 112 7.85 1.94 4.36
CA LEU A 112 7.07 1.11 5.29
C LEU A 112 5.84 0.48 4.63
N ASP A 113 5.00 1.22 4.09
CA ASP A 113 3.74 1.07 3.35
C ASP A 113 2.82 2.26 3.67
N ASN A 114 1.80 2.44 2.86
CA ASN A 114 0.89 3.58 2.97
C ASN A 114 -0.01 3.51 4.22
N VAL A 115 -0.55 2.34 4.55
CA VAL A 115 -1.47 2.17 5.70
C VAL A 115 -0.74 2.39 7.02
N THR A 116 0.39 1.71 7.21
CA THR A 116 1.21 1.86 8.41
C THR A 116 1.67 3.30 8.61
N THR A 117 2.11 3.94 7.52
CA THR A 117 2.55 5.35 7.57
C THR A 117 1.46 6.27 8.09
N VAL A 118 0.25 6.20 7.55
CA VAL A 118 -0.84 7.09 7.99
C VAL A 118 -1.32 6.80 9.40
N LEU A 119 -1.27 5.53 9.83
CA LEU A 119 -1.57 5.14 11.21
C LEU A 119 -0.61 5.75 12.22
N LEU A 120 0.66 5.89 11.83
CA LEU A 120 1.73 6.40 12.71
C LEU A 120 1.77 7.93 12.75
N ILE A 121 1.63 8.58 11.59
CA ILE A 121 1.76 10.04 11.48
C ILE A 121 0.42 10.76 11.71
N GLY A 122 -0.69 10.15 11.34
CA GLY A 122 -2.01 10.78 11.45
C GLY A 122 -2.36 11.34 12.83
N PRO A 123 -2.24 10.56 13.91
CA PRO A 123 -2.51 11.07 15.27
C PRO A 123 -1.64 12.25 15.65
N MET A 124 -0.36 12.24 15.26
CA MET A 124 0.55 13.36 15.53
C MET A 124 0.18 14.61 14.74
N THR A 125 -0.31 14.45 13.53
CA THR A 125 -0.82 15.57 12.72
C THR A 125 -1.99 16.25 13.40
N ILE A 126 -2.91 15.50 14.00
CA ILE A 126 -4.02 16.06 14.76
C ILE A 126 -3.52 16.84 15.98
N VAL A 127 -2.56 16.29 16.72
CA VAL A 127 -1.97 16.99 17.88
C VAL A 127 -1.31 18.31 17.46
N ILE A 128 -0.49 18.30 16.41
CA ILE A 128 0.21 19.49 15.91
C ILE A 128 -0.79 20.55 15.43
N THR A 129 -1.81 20.15 14.67
CA THR A 129 -2.83 21.08 14.17
C THR A 129 -3.70 21.65 15.28
N GLN A 130 -3.98 20.88 16.33
CA GLN A 130 -4.67 21.38 17.53
C GLN A 130 -3.85 22.46 18.25
N ILE A 131 -2.55 22.26 18.42
CA ILE A 131 -1.65 23.26 19.00
C ILE A 131 -1.63 24.54 18.16
N LEU A 132 -1.67 24.41 16.84
CA LEU A 132 -1.73 25.53 15.92
C LEU A 132 -3.11 26.21 15.85
N GLY A 133 -4.16 25.57 16.40
CA GLY A 133 -5.53 26.06 16.29
C GLY A 133 -6.10 25.98 14.87
N LEU A 134 -5.62 25.02 14.08
CA LEU A 134 -6.05 24.80 12.70
C LEU A 134 -6.96 23.58 12.56
N ASN A 135 -7.78 23.58 11.50
CA ASN A 135 -8.51 22.38 11.09
C ASN A 135 -7.51 21.32 10.58
N PRO A 136 -7.50 20.11 11.15
CA PRO A 136 -6.60 19.05 10.70
C PRO A 136 -6.96 18.45 9.33
N VAL A 137 -8.20 18.59 8.85
CA VAL A 137 -8.69 17.93 7.63
C VAL A 137 -7.81 18.22 6.40
N PRO A 138 -7.42 19.47 6.08
CA PRO A 138 -6.50 19.73 4.98
C PRO A 138 -5.17 18.98 5.10
N PHE A 139 -4.60 18.90 6.30
CA PHE A 139 -3.35 18.16 6.55
C PHE A 139 -3.54 16.66 6.36
N LEU A 140 -4.64 16.10 6.84
CA LEU A 140 -4.96 14.68 6.69
C LEU A 140 -5.17 14.31 5.21
N ILE A 141 -5.90 15.14 4.46
CA ILE A 141 -6.09 14.93 3.02
C ILE A 141 -4.76 14.96 2.27
N THR A 142 -3.89 15.93 2.55
CA THR A 142 -2.57 15.99 1.91
C THR A 142 -1.71 14.77 2.24
N GLN A 143 -1.81 14.25 3.45
CA GLN A 143 -1.10 13.03 3.86
C GLN A 143 -1.67 11.77 3.22
N ILE A 144 -2.99 11.66 3.03
CA ILE A 144 -3.60 10.59 2.25
C ILE A 144 -2.99 10.56 0.86
N LEU A 145 -3.06 11.68 0.15
CA LEU A 145 -2.54 11.78 -1.22
C LEU A 145 -1.04 11.50 -1.28
N ALA A 146 -0.27 12.07 -0.36
CA ALA A 146 1.17 11.88 -0.30
C ALA A 146 1.56 10.43 0.03
N SER A 147 0.82 9.73 0.87
CA SER A 147 1.11 8.34 1.21
C SER A 147 0.95 7.41 0.01
N ASN A 148 -0.12 7.58 -0.77
CA ASN A 148 -0.34 6.78 -1.98
C ASN A 148 0.66 7.13 -3.08
N ILE A 149 1.01 8.40 -3.24
CA ILE A 149 2.04 8.85 -4.19
C ILE A 149 3.40 8.27 -3.81
N GLY A 150 3.82 8.41 -2.54
CA GLY A 150 5.10 7.90 -2.05
C GLY A 150 5.19 6.38 -2.11
N GLY A 151 4.11 5.68 -1.76
CA GLY A 151 4.02 4.23 -1.82
C GLY A 151 4.20 3.66 -3.23
N THR A 152 3.86 4.43 -4.25
CA THR A 152 4.06 4.04 -5.65
C THR A 152 5.53 3.93 -6.05
N ALA A 153 6.42 4.63 -5.36
CA ALA A 153 7.83 4.77 -5.74
C ALA A 153 8.67 3.49 -5.56
N THR A 154 8.26 2.57 -4.71
CA THR A 154 9.08 1.41 -4.33
C THR A 154 8.29 0.11 -4.34
N LEU A 155 9.04 -0.99 -4.34
CA LEU A 155 8.48 -2.35 -4.25
C LEU A 155 7.61 -2.54 -3.00
N ILE A 156 7.99 -1.99 -1.87
CA ILE A 156 7.38 -2.25 -0.56
C ILE A 156 6.41 -1.15 -0.11
N GLY A 157 6.31 -0.06 -0.85
CA GLY A 157 5.55 1.12 -0.45
C GLY A 157 4.03 0.97 -0.54
N ASP A 158 3.55 0.07 -1.39
CA ASP A 158 2.13 -0.24 -1.57
C ASP A 158 1.95 -1.73 -1.88
N PRO A 159 1.00 -2.44 -1.27
CA PRO A 159 0.77 -3.85 -1.53
C PRO A 159 0.68 -4.27 -3.01
N PRO A 160 0.02 -3.53 -3.90
CA PRO A 160 0.05 -3.84 -5.33
C PRO A 160 1.46 -3.95 -5.92
N ASN A 161 2.39 -3.12 -5.48
CA ASN A 161 3.77 -3.16 -5.95
C ASN A 161 4.50 -4.43 -5.48
N ILE A 162 4.24 -4.87 -4.26
CA ILE A 162 4.78 -6.14 -3.75
C ILE A 162 4.30 -7.30 -4.63
N MET A 163 3.01 -7.32 -4.96
CA MET A 163 2.39 -8.34 -5.81
C MET A 163 2.97 -8.34 -7.23
N ILE A 164 3.08 -7.15 -7.84
CA ILE A 164 3.67 -6.98 -9.17
C ILE A 164 5.14 -7.40 -9.18
N GLY A 165 5.90 -6.94 -8.20
CA GLY A 165 7.32 -7.26 -8.08
C GLY A 165 7.56 -8.76 -7.92
N SER A 166 6.74 -9.44 -7.11
CA SER A 166 6.79 -10.89 -6.95
C SER A 166 6.45 -11.62 -8.25
N ALA A 167 5.33 -11.27 -8.88
CA ALA A 167 4.84 -11.94 -10.09
C ALA A 167 5.74 -11.73 -11.32
N ALA A 168 6.26 -10.51 -11.47
CA ALA A 168 7.12 -10.13 -12.61
C ALA A 168 8.62 -10.29 -12.33
N ASN A 169 8.97 -10.75 -11.13
CA ASN A 169 10.36 -10.87 -10.68
C ASN A 169 11.15 -9.55 -10.80
N LEU A 170 10.50 -8.45 -10.40
CA LEU A 170 11.09 -7.11 -10.41
C LEU A 170 11.72 -6.80 -9.05
N SER A 171 12.87 -6.14 -9.10
CA SER A 171 13.60 -5.77 -7.90
C SER A 171 13.10 -4.45 -7.29
N PHE A 172 13.48 -4.20 -6.05
CA PHE A 172 13.26 -2.90 -5.40
C PHE A 172 13.82 -1.74 -6.21
N MET A 173 15.02 -1.90 -6.77
CA MET A 173 15.67 -0.87 -7.58
C MET A 173 14.98 -0.65 -8.91
N ASP A 174 14.35 -1.68 -9.50
CA ASP A 174 13.56 -1.52 -10.73
C ASP A 174 12.39 -0.55 -10.50
N PHE A 175 11.69 -0.66 -9.37
CA PHE A 175 10.65 0.29 -8.99
C PHE A 175 11.19 1.70 -8.77
N VAL A 176 12.26 1.85 -8.01
CA VAL A 176 12.89 3.16 -7.73
C VAL A 176 13.32 3.86 -9.00
N ILE A 177 13.95 3.14 -9.93
CA ILE A 177 14.46 3.71 -11.18
C ILE A 177 13.33 4.07 -12.14
N ASN A 178 12.33 3.19 -12.30
CA ASN A 178 11.28 3.37 -13.30
C ASN A 178 10.13 4.26 -12.80
N LEU A 179 9.77 4.19 -11.52
CA LEU A 179 8.65 4.93 -10.96
C LEU A 179 9.08 6.13 -10.10
N GLY A 180 10.24 6.09 -9.48
CA GLY A 180 10.74 7.14 -8.60
C GLY A 180 10.73 8.53 -9.23
N PRO A 181 11.29 8.74 -10.41
CA PRO A 181 11.28 10.06 -11.08
C PRO A 181 9.86 10.58 -11.34
N ALA A 182 8.95 9.72 -11.81
CA ALA A 182 7.56 10.10 -12.03
C ALA A 182 6.87 10.48 -10.71
N VAL A 183 7.09 9.72 -9.65
CA VAL A 183 6.53 9.99 -8.32
C VAL A 183 7.02 11.32 -7.76
N ILE A 184 8.29 11.66 -7.92
CA ILE A 184 8.84 12.94 -7.47
C ILE A 184 8.14 14.11 -8.19
N VAL A 185 7.96 14.01 -9.50
CA VAL A 185 7.27 15.03 -10.31
C VAL A 185 5.81 15.16 -9.87
N ILE A 186 5.11 14.04 -9.71
CA ILE A 186 3.70 14.01 -9.29
C ILE A 186 3.54 14.61 -7.89
N LEU A 187 4.42 14.27 -6.95
CA LEU A 187 4.40 14.83 -5.60
C LEU A 187 4.64 16.34 -5.62
N ALA A 188 5.60 16.81 -6.39
CA ALA A 188 5.89 18.23 -6.53
C ALA A 188 4.68 19.01 -7.08
N ILE A 189 4.05 18.51 -8.14
CA ILE A 189 2.84 19.10 -8.72
C ILE A 189 1.69 19.09 -7.71
N THR A 190 1.51 17.98 -6.99
CA THR A 190 0.47 17.85 -5.96
C THR A 190 0.66 18.87 -4.83
N ILE A 191 1.89 19.06 -4.35
CA ILE A 191 2.21 20.07 -3.33
C ILE A 191 1.90 21.48 -3.85
N ILE A 192 2.21 21.79 -5.10
CA ILE A 192 1.85 23.07 -5.73
C ILE A 192 0.33 23.26 -5.75
N CYS A 193 -0.43 22.21 -6.10
CA CYS A 193 -1.90 22.25 -6.06
C CYS A 193 -2.42 22.51 -4.63
N PHE A 194 -1.81 21.91 -3.60
CA PHE A 194 -2.19 22.17 -2.21
C PHE A 194 -2.02 23.63 -1.82
N ARG A 195 -1.00 24.31 -2.34
CA ARG A 195 -0.80 25.75 -2.11
C ARG A 195 -1.98 26.57 -2.60
N PHE A 196 -2.50 26.24 -3.77
CA PHE A 196 -3.66 26.95 -4.35
C PHE A 196 -4.96 26.61 -3.62
N ILE A 197 -5.13 25.37 -3.16
CA ILE A 197 -6.35 24.91 -2.51
C ILE A 197 -6.42 25.40 -1.06
N TYR A 198 -5.36 25.18 -0.29
CA TYR A 198 -5.37 25.36 1.17
C TYR A 198 -4.58 26.56 1.67
N GLY A 199 -3.80 27.22 0.82
CA GLY A 199 -2.86 28.26 1.25
C GLY A 199 -3.50 29.43 1.99
N LYS A 200 -4.76 29.76 1.70
CA LYS A 200 -5.50 30.85 2.34
C LYS A 200 -6.04 30.50 3.74
N GLU A 201 -6.21 29.22 4.03
CA GLU A 201 -6.74 28.73 5.31
C GLU A 201 -5.65 28.55 6.36
N LEU A 202 -4.38 28.61 5.95
CA LEU A 202 -3.22 28.32 6.78
C LEU A 202 -2.70 29.61 7.46
N VAL A 203 -3.53 30.20 8.32
CA VAL A 203 -3.17 31.41 9.09
C VAL A 203 -3.09 31.05 10.57
N VAL A 204 -1.94 31.36 11.16
CA VAL A 204 -1.65 31.04 12.56
C VAL A 204 -1.03 32.24 13.25
N ASN A 205 -1.38 32.46 14.53
CA ASN A 205 -0.79 33.51 15.33
C ASN A 205 0.61 33.12 15.87
N GLU A 206 1.39 34.11 16.26
CA GLU A 206 2.76 33.90 16.77
C GLU A 206 2.80 33.06 18.08
N ARG A 207 1.73 33.11 18.90
CA ARG A 207 1.68 32.27 20.11
C ARG A 207 1.63 30.80 19.78
N ALA A 208 0.84 30.41 18.76
CA ALA A 208 0.73 29.03 18.33
C ALA A 208 2.04 28.52 17.72
N LYS A 209 2.71 29.36 16.91
CA LYS A 209 4.05 29.04 16.37
C LYS A 209 5.06 28.82 17.51
N ASN A 210 5.07 29.71 18.50
CA ASN A 210 5.95 29.57 19.66
C ASN A 210 5.64 28.34 20.50
N ALA A 211 4.38 27.94 20.60
CA ALA A 211 3.99 26.72 21.28
C ALA A 211 4.59 25.47 20.61
N ILE A 212 4.62 25.43 19.27
CA ILE A 212 5.30 24.37 18.51
C ILE A 212 6.80 24.36 18.80
N LEU A 213 7.45 25.52 18.81
CA LEU A 213 8.89 25.63 19.06
C LEU A 213 9.30 25.19 20.47
N LYS A 214 8.37 25.26 21.44
CA LYS A 214 8.59 24.81 22.81
C LYS A 214 8.44 23.30 23.02
N LEU A 215 7.92 22.56 22.03
CA LEU A 215 7.82 21.12 22.11
C LEU A 215 9.24 20.50 22.18
N ASP A 216 9.36 19.45 22.93
CA ASP A 216 10.60 18.68 23.06
C ASP A 216 10.42 17.32 22.38
N GLU A 217 10.99 17.17 21.20
CA GLU A 217 10.94 15.93 20.44
C GLU A 217 11.65 14.77 21.16
N LYS A 218 12.63 15.07 22.01
CA LYS A 218 13.35 14.05 22.76
C LYS A 218 12.49 13.33 23.80
N LYS A 219 11.45 14.00 24.31
CA LYS A 219 10.48 13.39 25.22
C LYS A 219 9.59 12.34 24.55
N SER A 220 9.51 12.35 23.24
CA SER A 220 8.76 11.35 22.46
C SER A 220 9.51 10.02 22.36
N VAL A 221 10.80 10.01 22.60
CA VAL A 221 11.62 8.80 22.60
C VAL A 221 11.30 8.01 23.88
N LYS A 222 10.58 6.89 23.69
CA LYS A 222 10.13 6.02 24.80
C LYS A 222 11.23 5.08 25.25
N ASP A 223 12.03 4.60 24.29
CA ASP A 223 13.13 3.65 24.50
C ASP A 223 14.29 4.04 23.58
N LYS A 224 15.31 4.69 24.14
CA LYS A 224 16.48 5.16 23.37
C LYS A 224 17.32 4.03 22.79
N PRO A 225 17.63 2.93 23.52
CA PRO A 225 18.30 1.78 22.93
C PRO A 225 17.51 1.17 21.77
N LEU A 226 16.21 1.02 21.91
CA LEU A 226 15.34 0.52 20.85
C LEU A 226 15.32 1.45 19.64
N LEU A 227 15.31 2.77 19.84
CA LEU A 227 15.40 3.75 18.76
C LEU A 227 16.68 3.59 17.93
N ILE A 228 17.82 3.44 18.58
CA ILE A 228 19.11 3.26 17.90
C ILE A 228 19.12 1.96 17.12
N LYS A 229 18.68 0.85 17.73
CA LYS A 229 18.56 -0.45 17.06
C LYS A 229 17.60 -0.37 15.86
N SER A 230 16.48 0.33 16.01
CA SER A 230 15.50 0.53 14.93
C SER A 230 16.10 1.29 13.75
N LEU A 231 16.83 2.37 13.98
CA LEU A 231 17.50 3.14 12.93
C LEU A 231 18.53 2.31 12.18
N ILE A 232 19.34 1.54 12.90
CA ILE A 232 20.35 0.65 12.31
C ILE A 232 19.68 -0.43 11.45
N LEU A 233 18.61 -1.05 11.96
CA LEU A 233 17.91 -2.12 11.23
C LEU A 233 17.07 -1.60 10.07
N ILE A 234 16.51 -0.41 10.15
CA ILE A 234 15.86 0.25 9.00
C ILE A 234 16.89 0.41 7.88
N ALA A 235 18.07 0.93 8.19
CA ALA A 235 19.14 1.07 7.20
C ALA A 235 19.57 -0.30 6.63
N PHE A 236 19.68 -1.32 7.46
CA PHE A 236 20.03 -2.67 7.06
C PHE A 236 18.96 -3.31 6.15
N ILE A 237 17.70 -3.18 6.49
CA ILE A 237 16.58 -3.68 5.66
C ILE A 237 16.53 -2.97 4.30
N LEU A 238 16.66 -1.64 4.28
CA LEU A 238 16.70 -0.88 3.03
C LEU A 238 17.87 -1.31 2.15
N PHE A 239 19.04 -1.47 2.73
CA PHE A 239 20.18 -2.02 2.03
C PHE A 239 19.90 -3.43 1.49
N GLY A 240 19.27 -4.28 2.29
CA GLY A 240 18.85 -5.62 1.87
C GLY A 240 17.89 -5.57 0.67
N PHE A 241 16.87 -4.69 0.70
CA PHE A 241 15.96 -4.51 -0.44
C PHE A 241 16.66 -3.95 -1.69
N MET A 242 17.61 -3.05 -1.53
CA MET A 242 18.36 -2.50 -2.67
C MET A 242 19.19 -3.56 -3.39
N PHE A 243 19.72 -4.52 -2.66
CA PHE A 243 20.66 -5.53 -3.20
C PHE A 243 20.08 -6.95 -3.26
N HIS A 244 18.81 -7.18 -2.88
CA HIS A 244 18.24 -8.52 -2.80
C HIS A 244 18.30 -9.29 -4.13
N SER A 245 18.08 -8.62 -5.24
CA SER A 245 18.14 -9.23 -6.57
C SER A 245 19.57 -9.61 -6.96
N THR A 246 20.55 -8.80 -6.58
CA THR A 246 21.98 -9.06 -6.88
C THR A 246 22.49 -10.29 -6.14
N ILE A 247 22.02 -10.52 -4.93
CA ILE A 247 22.38 -11.69 -4.11
C ILE A 247 21.41 -12.87 -4.27
N HIS A 248 20.45 -12.76 -5.21
CA HIS A 248 19.46 -13.79 -5.52
C HIS A 248 18.62 -14.24 -4.32
N ILE A 249 18.19 -13.29 -3.49
CA ILE A 249 17.32 -13.52 -2.34
C ILE A 249 15.97 -12.86 -2.59
N ASP A 250 14.88 -13.55 -2.26
CA ASP A 250 13.53 -13.00 -2.38
C ASP A 250 13.31 -11.84 -1.39
N SER A 251 12.49 -10.88 -1.78
CA SER A 251 12.17 -9.72 -0.94
C SER A 251 11.54 -10.13 0.42
N SER A 252 10.77 -11.22 0.45
CA SER A 252 10.21 -11.77 1.69
C SER A 252 11.28 -12.22 2.67
N VAL A 253 12.38 -12.78 2.19
CA VAL A 253 13.50 -13.21 3.03
C VAL A 253 14.16 -12.01 3.70
N VAL A 254 14.34 -10.91 2.97
CA VAL A 254 14.85 -9.65 3.53
C VAL A 254 13.94 -9.13 4.64
N ALA A 255 12.64 -9.03 4.37
CA ALA A 255 11.66 -8.52 5.33
C ALA A 255 11.57 -9.39 6.59
N LEU A 256 11.47 -10.71 6.42
CA LEU A 256 11.37 -11.66 7.53
C LEU A 256 12.68 -11.74 8.34
N THR A 257 13.84 -11.65 7.69
CA THR A 257 15.12 -11.60 8.36
C THR A 257 15.24 -10.34 9.23
N GLY A 258 14.90 -9.18 8.68
CA GLY A 258 14.88 -7.93 9.43
C GLY A 258 13.91 -7.97 10.62
N ALA A 259 12.71 -8.51 10.41
CA ALA A 259 11.74 -8.69 11.47
C ALA A 259 12.23 -9.65 12.57
N SER A 260 12.83 -10.77 12.19
CA SER A 260 13.37 -11.77 13.13
C SER A 260 14.49 -11.18 13.99
N ILE A 261 15.42 -10.47 13.37
CA ILE A 261 16.50 -9.77 14.10
C ILE A 261 15.89 -8.74 15.05
N MET A 262 14.92 -7.96 14.59
CA MET A 262 14.28 -6.92 15.40
C MET A 262 13.53 -7.49 16.60
N LEU A 263 12.80 -8.59 16.43
CA LEU A 263 12.15 -9.29 17.53
C LEU A 263 13.16 -9.84 18.54
N LEU A 264 14.29 -10.34 18.05
CA LEU A 264 15.32 -10.91 18.90
C LEU A 264 16.03 -9.84 19.77
N ILE A 265 16.42 -8.71 19.17
CA ILE A 265 17.18 -7.67 19.85
C ILE A 265 16.35 -6.57 20.48
N GLY A 266 15.08 -6.44 20.06
CA GLY A 266 14.17 -5.37 20.50
C GLY A 266 13.66 -5.54 21.94
N LYS A 267 13.82 -6.74 22.52
CA LYS A 267 13.37 -7.06 23.89
C LYS A 267 11.91 -6.70 24.17
N GLN A 268 11.07 -6.90 23.18
CA GLN A 268 9.63 -6.72 23.28
C GLN A 268 8.94 -8.07 23.51
N ASP A 269 7.72 -8.04 24.05
CA ASP A 269 6.91 -9.23 24.14
C ASP A 269 6.47 -9.66 22.73
N VAL A 270 6.98 -10.81 22.28
CA VAL A 270 6.73 -11.31 20.92
C VAL A 270 5.25 -11.63 20.71
N ASP A 271 4.59 -12.19 21.72
CA ASP A 271 3.17 -12.54 21.63
C ASP A 271 2.29 -11.28 21.51
N GLU A 272 2.63 -10.22 22.23
CA GLU A 272 1.96 -8.93 22.11
C GLU A 272 2.18 -8.31 20.73
N ILE A 273 3.40 -8.35 20.20
CA ILE A 273 3.71 -7.87 18.84
C ILE A 273 2.93 -8.68 17.80
N MET A 274 2.91 -10.00 17.90
CA MET A 274 2.17 -10.86 16.98
C MET A 274 0.66 -10.66 17.05
N ALA A 275 0.11 -10.43 18.23
CA ALA A 275 -1.30 -10.11 18.41
C ALA A 275 -1.71 -8.77 17.75
N GLY A 276 -0.77 -7.84 17.61
CA GLY A 276 -0.99 -6.55 16.95
C GLY A 276 -0.91 -6.59 15.42
N ILE A 277 -0.57 -7.73 14.81
CA ILE A 277 -0.51 -7.88 13.35
C ILE A 277 -1.91 -7.86 12.75
N GLU A 278 -2.05 -7.28 11.58
CA GLU A 278 -3.30 -7.25 10.80
C GLU A 278 -3.57 -8.60 10.11
N TRP A 279 -3.87 -9.64 10.90
CA TRP A 279 -4.18 -10.99 10.39
C TRP A 279 -5.34 -11.00 9.41
N SER A 280 -6.31 -10.11 9.59
CA SER A 280 -7.41 -9.93 8.65
C SER A 280 -6.92 -9.58 7.25
N THR A 281 -5.93 -8.71 7.14
CA THR A 281 -5.32 -8.34 5.87
C THR A 281 -4.56 -9.50 5.24
N ILE A 282 -3.82 -10.28 6.03
CA ILE A 282 -3.11 -11.48 5.54
C ILE A 282 -4.09 -12.51 4.98
N LEU A 283 -5.15 -12.82 5.73
CA LEU A 283 -6.19 -13.75 5.29
C LEU A 283 -6.94 -13.26 4.05
N PHE A 284 -7.17 -11.95 3.96
CA PHE A 284 -7.74 -11.33 2.78
C PHE A 284 -6.90 -11.58 1.52
N PHE A 285 -5.59 -11.34 1.58
CA PHE A 285 -4.69 -11.63 0.48
C PHE A 285 -4.70 -13.10 0.08
N MET A 286 -4.58 -14.00 1.06
CA MET A 286 -4.57 -15.44 0.80
C MET A 286 -5.87 -15.89 0.12
N GLY A 287 -7.02 -15.48 0.65
CA GLY A 287 -8.31 -15.80 0.07
C GLY A 287 -8.50 -15.23 -1.34
N LEU A 288 -8.06 -13.99 -1.54
CA LEU A 288 -8.16 -13.32 -2.83
C LEU A 288 -7.30 -14.01 -3.91
N PHE A 289 -6.09 -14.39 -3.58
CA PHE A 289 -5.23 -15.15 -4.50
C PHE A 289 -5.89 -16.47 -4.95
N VAL A 290 -6.54 -17.17 -4.04
CA VAL A 290 -7.25 -18.40 -4.37
C VAL A 290 -8.47 -18.14 -5.24
N VAL A 291 -9.26 -17.10 -4.95
CA VAL A 291 -10.43 -16.72 -5.76
C VAL A 291 -10.00 -16.37 -7.19
N VAL A 292 -8.97 -15.57 -7.34
CA VAL A 292 -8.41 -15.22 -8.67
C VAL A 292 -7.81 -16.46 -9.34
N GLY A 293 -7.16 -17.33 -8.57
CA GLY A 293 -6.67 -18.62 -9.05
C GLY A 293 -7.78 -19.48 -9.66
N GLY A 294 -8.97 -19.46 -9.08
CA GLY A 294 -10.15 -20.12 -9.65
C GLY A 294 -10.52 -19.59 -11.04
N LEU A 295 -10.43 -18.27 -11.26
CA LEU A 295 -10.64 -17.66 -12.58
C LEU A 295 -9.55 -18.08 -13.58
N VAL A 296 -8.33 -18.27 -13.12
CA VAL A 296 -7.23 -18.75 -13.96
C VAL A 296 -7.48 -20.19 -14.41
N GLU A 297 -7.81 -21.07 -13.47
CA GLU A 297 -7.98 -22.51 -13.73
C GLU A 297 -9.13 -22.83 -14.70
N VAL A 298 -10.21 -22.08 -14.68
CA VAL A 298 -11.33 -22.24 -15.63
C VAL A 298 -11.13 -21.51 -16.97
N GLY A 299 -10.00 -20.84 -17.15
CA GLY A 299 -9.63 -20.18 -18.41
C GLY A 299 -10.28 -18.82 -18.66
N ILE A 300 -10.93 -18.21 -17.68
CA ILE A 300 -11.53 -16.87 -17.81
C ILE A 300 -10.47 -15.81 -18.04
N ILE A 301 -9.39 -15.86 -17.29
CA ILE A 301 -8.27 -14.92 -17.44
C ILE A 301 -7.66 -15.00 -18.85
N ASN A 302 -7.53 -16.20 -19.40
CA ASN A 302 -7.05 -16.38 -20.77
C ASN A 302 -8.01 -15.74 -21.78
N LYS A 303 -9.33 -15.92 -21.63
CA LYS A 303 -10.32 -15.27 -22.49
C LYS A 303 -10.26 -13.75 -22.41
N LEU A 304 -10.07 -13.20 -21.21
CA LEU A 304 -9.92 -11.75 -21.02
C LEU A 304 -8.64 -11.22 -21.66
N ALA A 305 -7.52 -11.96 -21.53
CA ALA A 305 -6.26 -11.60 -22.16
C ALA A 305 -6.38 -11.58 -23.69
N GLN A 306 -7.00 -12.61 -24.29
CA GLN A 306 -7.23 -12.66 -25.73
C GLN A 306 -8.15 -11.53 -26.20
N ALA A 307 -9.18 -11.21 -25.45
CA ALA A 307 -10.06 -10.09 -25.75
C ALA A 307 -9.32 -8.74 -25.70
N LEU A 308 -8.44 -8.55 -24.73
CA LEU A 308 -7.63 -7.34 -24.62
C LEU A 308 -6.64 -7.22 -25.77
N ILE A 309 -5.97 -8.30 -26.12
CA ILE A 309 -5.04 -8.35 -27.27
C ILE A 309 -5.78 -8.02 -28.56
N GLY A 310 -6.96 -8.61 -28.77
CA GLY A 310 -7.81 -8.33 -29.92
C GLY A 310 -8.29 -6.88 -29.99
N LEU A 311 -8.66 -6.31 -28.85
CA LEU A 311 -9.14 -4.92 -28.78
C LEU A 311 -8.03 -3.90 -29.07
N THR A 312 -6.81 -4.21 -28.67
CA THR A 312 -5.66 -3.31 -28.84
C THR A 312 -4.88 -3.59 -30.13
N GLU A 313 -5.26 -4.62 -30.87
CA GLU A 313 -4.58 -5.08 -32.11
C GLU A 313 -3.08 -5.26 -31.91
N GLY A 314 -2.65 -5.57 -30.69
CA GLY A 314 -1.24 -5.72 -30.32
C GLY A 314 -0.43 -4.42 -30.25
N HIS A 315 -1.06 -3.26 -30.34
CA HIS A 315 -0.38 -1.97 -30.19
C HIS A 315 0.01 -1.71 -28.73
N LEU A 316 1.30 -1.82 -28.42
CA LEU A 316 1.83 -1.73 -27.06
C LEU A 316 1.48 -0.43 -26.36
N VAL A 317 1.65 0.72 -27.03
CA VAL A 317 1.36 2.05 -26.43
C VAL A 317 -0.11 2.19 -26.09
N PHE A 318 -1.00 1.75 -26.99
CA PHE A 318 -2.44 1.78 -26.72
C PHE A 318 -2.82 0.85 -25.58
N THR A 319 -2.27 -0.37 -25.54
CA THR A 319 -2.47 -1.31 -24.43
C THR A 319 -1.99 -0.73 -23.11
N MET A 320 -0.81 -0.13 -23.10
CA MET A 320 -0.23 0.51 -21.91
C MET A 320 -1.12 1.65 -21.39
N LEU A 321 -1.57 2.54 -22.26
CA LEU A 321 -2.45 3.65 -21.89
C LEU A 321 -3.82 3.16 -21.41
N LEU A 322 -4.38 2.14 -22.05
CA LEU A 322 -5.63 1.53 -21.65
C LEU A 322 -5.52 0.92 -20.25
N ILE A 323 -4.47 0.15 -19.98
CA ILE A 323 -4.21 -0.43 -18.66
C ILE A 323 -3.98 0.65 -17.61
N LEU A 324 -3.21 1.69 -17.91
CA LEU A 324 -2.95 2.80 -17.00
C LEU A 324 -4.27 3.46 -16.55
N TRP A 325 -5.09 3.88 -17.49
CA TRP A 325 -6.34 4.58 -17.19
C TRP A 325 -7.41 3.68 -16.61
N LEU A 326 -7.52 2.44 -17.10
CA LEU A 326 -8.44 1.46 -16.51
C LEU A 326 -8.05 1.17 -15.07
N SER A 327 -6.77 0.96 -14.80
CA SER A 327 -6.26 0.75 -13.44
C SER A 327 -6.55 1.95 -12.54
N ALA A 328 -6.33 3.16 -13.02
CA ALA A 328 -6.59 4.38 -12.25
C ALA A 328 -8.09 4.56 -11.94
N ILE A 329 -8.96 4.37 -12.92
CA ILE A 329 -10.40 4.54 -12.75
C ILE A 329 -10.97 3.45 -11.84
N VAL A 330 -10.66 2.19 -12.11
CA VAL A 330 -11.18 1.07 -11.31
C VAL A 330 -10.65 1.13 -9.89
N SER A 331 -9.36 1.41 -9.70
CA SER A 331 -8.76 1.55 -8.38
C SER A 331 -9.30 2.75 -7.59
N SER A 332 -9.89 3.73 -8.23
CA SER A 332 -10.56 4.84 -7.53
C SER A 332 -11.82 4.41 -6.77
N PHE A 333 -12.50 3.37 -7.23
CA PHE A 333 -13.78 2.89 -6.66
C PHE A 333 -13.68 1.52 -6.00
N LEU A 334 -12.69 0.75 -6.40
CA LEU A 334 -12.37 -0.57 -5.85
C LEU A 334 -10.97 -0.50 -5.26
N ASP A 335 -10.79 -1.03 -4.07
CA ASP A 335 -9.45 -1.16 -3.47
C ASP A 335 -8.45 -1.70 -4.51
N ASN A 336 -7.26 -1.11 -4.58
CA ASN A 336 -6.24 -1.42 -5.58
C ASN A 336 -5.78 -2.90 -5.55
N ILE A 337 -5.87 -3.55 -4.40
CA ILE A 337 -5.41 -4.93 -4.21
C ILE A 337 -6.22 -5.93 -5.04
N PRO A 338 -7.56 -6.02 -4.96
CA PRO A 338 -8.34 -6.96 -5.75
C PRO A 338 -8.18 -6.75 -7.25
N PHE A 339 -8.10 -5.52 -7.68
CA PHE A 339 -7.91 -5.19 -9.10
C PHE A 339 -6.56 -5.70 -9.61
N VAL A 340 -5.47 -5.39 -8.92
CA VAL A 340 -4.12 -5.82 -9.30
C VAL A 340 -3.98 -7.33 -9.22
N ALA A 341 -4.55 -7.98 -8.20
CA ALA A 341 -4.56 -9.44 -8.11
C ALA A 341 -5.18 -10.12 -9.35
N THR A 342 -6.21 -9.50 -9.92
CA THR A 342 -6.87 -9.99 -11.14
C THR A 342 -6.07 -9.66 -12.39
N LEU A 343 -5.43 -8.49 -12.44
CA LEU A 343 -4.70 -8.02 -13.62
C LEU A 343 -3.36 -8.74 -13.81
N ILE A 344 -2.69 -9.13 -12.72
CA ILE A 344 -1.41 -9.84 -12.78
C ILE A 344 -1.46 -11.11 -13.65
N PRO A 345 -2.35 -12.09 -13.41
CA PRO A 345 -2.40 -13.27 -14.26
C PRO A 345 -2.80 -12.96 -15.69
N LEU A 346 -3.60 -11.91 -15.93
CA LEU A 346 -3.94 -11.45 -17.27
C LEU A 346 -2.70 -10.96 -18.02
N ILE A 347 -1.86 -10.13 -17.39
CA ILE A 347 -0.61 -9.65 -18.00
C ILE A 347 0.39 -10.80 -18.21
N LEU A 348 0.48 -11.75 -17.28
CA LEU A 348 1.31 -12.95 -17.44
C LEU A 348 0.86 -13.81 -18.64
N THR A 349 -0.45 -13.91 -18.87
CA THR A 349 -1.01 -14.59 -20.04
C THR A 349 -0.63 -13.87 -21.33
N MET A 350 -0.70 -12.52 -21.34
CA MET A 350 -0.25 -11.73 -22.48
C MET A 350 1.25 -11.92 -22.75
N GLN A 351 2.06 -12.04 -21.72
CA GLN A 351 3.49 -12.34 -21.86
C GLN A 351 3.72 -13.71 -22.51
N ALA A 352 2.94 -14.71 -22.12
CA ALA A 352 3.01 -16.05 -22.73
C ALA A 352 2.64 -16.04 -24.22
N GLU A 353 1.81 -15.09 -24.65
CA GLU A 353 1.48 -14.87 -26.07
C GLU A 353 2.55 -14.04 -26.83
N GLY A 354 3.66 -13.72 -26.19
CA GLY A 354 4.80 -13.04 -26.81
C GLY A 354 4.75 -11.51 -26.80
N ILE A 355 3.86 -10.91 -26.01
CA ILE A 355 3.79 -9.46 -25.85
C ILE A 355 4.85 -8.99 -24.87
N ASP A 356 5.53 -7.88 -25.18
CA ASP A 356 6.40 -7.20 -24.22
C ASP A 356 5.54 -6.52 -23.15
N VAL A 357 5.49 -7.13 -21.96
CA VAL A 357 4.65 -6.68 -20.86
C VAL A 357 5.35 -5.76 -19.87
N MET A 358 6.64 -5.48 -20.04
CA MET A 358 7.38 -4.64 -19.11
C MET A 358 6.73 -3.25 -18.91
N PRO A 359 6.34 -2.52 -19.96
CA PRO A 359 5.62 -1.26 -19.81
C PRO A 359 4.26 -1.41 -19.13
N LEU A 360 3.60 -2.56 -19.27
CA LEU A 360 2.29 -2.85 -18.69
C LEU A 360 2.37 -2.99 -17.17
N TRP A 361 3.46 -3.52 -16.64
CA TRP A 361 3.69 -3.58 -15.19
C TRP A 361 3.78 -2.19 -14.57
N TRP A 362 4.52 -1.29 -15.20
CA TRP A 362 4.64 0.09 -14.73
C TRP A 362 3.33 0.86 -14.86
N ALA A 363 2.60 0.67 -15.95
CA ALA A 363 1.27 1.25 -16.14
C ALA A 363 0.27 0.77 -15.07
N THR A 364 0.29 -0.52 -14.74
CA THR A 364 -0.56 -1.09 -13.70
C THR A 364 -0.22 -0.52 -12.32
N SER A 365 1.06 -0.45 -11.99
CA SER A 365 1.53 0.10 -10.71
C SER A 365 1.12 1.57 -10.54
N LEU A 366 1.45 2.42 -11.53
CA LEU A 366 1.07 3.84 -11.51
C LEU A 366 -0.45 4.02 -11.43
N GLY A 367 -1.18 3.32 -12.29
CA GLY A 367 -2.64 3.42 -12.33
C GLY A 367 -3.30 2.98 -11.04
N ALA A 368 -2.96 1.79 -10.54
CA ALA A 368 -3.57 1.24 -9.34
C ALA A 368 -3.22 2.02 -8.07
N CYS A 369 -1.95 2.34 -7.86
CA CYS A 369 -1.53 3.03 -6.65
C CYS A 369 -1.99 4.50 -6.62
N LEU A 370 -1.84 5.24 -7.73
CA LEU A 370 -2.30 6.63 -7.83
C LEU A 370 -3.82 6.74 -7.94
N GLY A 371 -4.47 5.75 -8.55
CA GLY A 371 -5.92 5.66 -8.61
C GLY A 371 -6.58 5.62 -7.24
N GLY A 372 -5.88 5.07 -6.24
CA GLY A 372 -6.30 5.12 -4.84
C GLY A 372 -6.58 6.52 -4.30
N ASN A 373 -6.04 7.56 -4.93
CA ASN A 373 -6.30 8.96 -4.60
C ASN A 373 -7.63 9.50 -5.16
N GLY A 374 -8.31 8.73 -6.02
CA GLY A 374 -9.53 9.22 -6.69
C GLY A 374 -10.75 9.32 -5.79
N THR A 375 -10.91 8.42 -4.83
CA THR A 375 -11.98 8.45 -3.84
C THR A 375 -11.48 7.97 -2.48
N LEU A 376 -12.30 8.20 -1.43
CA LEU A 376 -11.98 7.77 -0.08
C LEU A 376 -11.79 6.24 0.04
N ILE A 377 -12.55 5.47 -0.70
CA ILE A 377 -12.50 4.00 -0.69
C ILE A 377 -11.45 3.41 -1.64
N GLY A 378 -10.76 4.24 -2.41
CA GLY A 378 -9.79 3.80 -3.42
C GLY A 378 -8.52 3.15 -2.85
N ALA A 379 -8.20 3.39 -1.58
CA ALA A 379 -7.10 2.77 -0.89
C ALA A 379 -7.39 2.63 0.61
N SER A 380 -6.88 1.56 1.22
CA SER A 380 -7.07 1.31 2.66
C SER A 380 -6.51 2.44 3.54
N ALA A 381 -5.39 3.06 3.15
CA ALA A 381 -4.80 4.19 3.86
C ALA A 381 -5.75 5.39 3.99
N ASN A 382 -6.56 5.65 2.96
CA ASN A 382 -7.53 6.74 2.94
C ASN A 382 -8.60 6.54 4.03
N VAL A 383 -9.19 5.34 4.06
CA VAL A 383 -10.23 4.97 5.04
C VAL A 383 -9.68 5.02 6.46
N VAL A 384 -8.47 4.52 6.66
CA VAL A 384 -7.80 4.51 7.97
C VAL A 384 -7.59 5.94 8.47
N LEU A 385 -7.03 6.82 7.65
CA LEU A 385 -6.74 8.19 8.09
C LEU A 385 -8.03 9.02 8.27
N ALA A 386 -9.03 8.81 7.42
CA ALA A 386 -10.36 9.39 7.60
C ALA A 386 -11.01 8.91 8.89
N GLY A 387 -10.86 7.63 9.24
CA GLY A 387 -11.32 7.06 10.51
C GLY A 387 -10.63 7.70 11.72
N ILE A 388 -9.35 7.98 11.64
CA ILE A 388 -8.61 8.72 12.68
C ILE A 388 -9.18 10.14 12.83
N GLY A 389 -9.36 10.85 11.72
CA GLY A 389 -9.98 12.18 11.72
C GLY A 389 -11.36 12.16 12.37
N ASN A 390 -12.19 11.22 11.99
CA ASN A 390 -13.55 11.05 12.50
C ASN A 390 -13.60 10.80 14.00
N LYS A 391 -12.71 9.94 14.53
CA LYS A 391 -12.59 9.68 15.98
C LYS A 391 -12.24 10.92 16.79
N HIS A 392 -11.59 11.90 16.18
CA HIS A 392 -11.20 13.16 16.80
C HIS A 392 -12.18 14.32 16.49
N GLY A 393 -13.34 14.02 15.91
CA GLY A 393 -14.37 15.01 15.59
C GLY A 393 -14.11 15.82 14.31
N HIS A 394 -13.26 15.33 13.44
CA HIS A 394 -12.89 15.96 12.16
C HIS A 394 -13.16 15.00 10.99
N PRO A 395 -14.43 14.83 10.57
CA PRO A 395 -14.77 13.96 9.45
C PRO A 395 -14.20 14.49 8.14
N ILE A 396 -13.72 13.54 7.30
CA ILE A 396 -13.20 13.81 5.96
C ILE A 396 -14.23 13.39 4.93
#